data_8cd86d5c47afc1f61e2f09b7a1f53e7f
#
_entry.id   8cd86d5c47afc1f61e2f09b7a1f53e7f
#
_cell.length_a   1.000
_cell.length_b   1.000
_cell.length_c   1.000
_cell.angle_alpha   90.00
_cell.angle_beta   90.00
_cell.angle_gamma   90.00
#
_symmetry.space_group_name_H-M   'P 1'
#
loop_
_entity.id
_entity.type
_entity.pdbx_description
1 polymer ?
#
loop_
_entity_poly.entity_id
_entity_poly.type
_entity_poly.pdbx_seq_one_letter_code
_entity_poly.pdbx_strand_id
1 'polypeptide(L)'
;SYNELVDAGIDFDMTGSHQVTLADGSVHTVRPVWSYLVESVKDCTTDWCSKITKLDPGLIEEACLAWATRPEGQKYGNGGIHLNLSPDQEGNPTQTVRAVLNLSYTTGNFDGPAGNRVRPSTSSRPQPPARTCRRP
;
A
#
# COMPACT_ATOMS: atom_id res chain seq x y z
N SER A 1 13.77 -4.62 -6.93
CA SER A 1 12.80 -3.86 -6.10
C SER A 1 13.11 -2.37 -6.15
N TYR A 2 12.19 -1.52 -5.72
CA TYR A 2 12.42 -0.07 -5.61
C TYR A 2 13.69 0.26 -4.82
N ASN A 3 13.88 -0.43 -3.71
CA ASN A 3 15.05 -0.22 -2.87
C ASN A 3 16.38 -0.59 -3.56
N GLU A 4 16.38 -1.64 -4.38
CA GLU A 4 17.58 -2.02 -5.15
C GLU A 4 17.96 -0.96 -6.20
N LEU A 5 16.95 -0.33 -6.81
CA LEU A 5 17.15 0.74 -7.76
C LEU A 5 17.67 2.02 -7.09
N VAL A 6 17.13 2.36 -5.92
CA VAL A 6 17.62 3.49 -5.11
C VAL A 6 19.04 3.22 -4.60
N ASP A 7 19.32 2.01 -4.13
CA ASP A 7 20.65 1.59 -3.69
C ASP A 7 21.67 1.64 -4.87
N ALA A 8 21.21 1.45 -6.11
CA ALA A 8 22.00 1.62 -7.33
C ALA A 8 22.16 3.07 -7.78
N GLY A 9 21.66 4.05 -7.02
CA GLY A 9 21.76 5.47 -7.33
C GLY A 9 20.84 5.94 -8.45
N ILE A 10 19.79 5.17 -8.76
CA ILE A 10 18.79 5.55 -9.76
C ILE A 10 17.80 6.49 -9.11
N ASP A 11 17.79 7.73 -9.55
CA ASP A 11 16.79 8.74 -9.15
C ASP A 11 15.52 8.58 -9.99
N PHE A 12 14.37 8.58 -9.32
CA PHE A 12 13.07 8.50 -9.95
C PHE A 12 12.40 9.86 -9.94
N ASP A 13 12.15 10.41 -11.11
CA ASP A 13 11.27 11.55 -11.20
C ASP A 13 9.82 11.10 -10.98
N MET A 14 9.33 11.35 -9.76
CA MET A 14 7.97 11.02 -9.33
C MET A 14 6.95 12.11 -9.71
N THR A 15 7.44 13.24 -10.25
CA THR A 15 6.64 14.42 -10.57
C THR A 15 6.97 14.92 -11.97
N GLY A 16 6.22 15.90 -12.45
CA GLY A 16 6.50 16.51 -13.74
C GLY A 16 5.80 15.84 -14.92
N SER A 17 6.23 16.24 -16.11
CA SER A 17 5.69 15.74 -17.38
C SER A 17 6.86 15.39 -18.32
N HIS A 18 6.75 14.23 -18.95
CA HIS A 18 7.78 13.71 -19.83
C HIS A 18 7.21 13.43 -21.20
N GLN A 19 8.02 13.67 -22.24
CA GLN A 19 7.66 13.28 -23.60
C GLN A 19 8.19 11.87 -23.87
N VAL A 20 7.31 11.00 -24.31
CA VAL A 20 7.63 9.63 -24.68
C VAL A 20 7.27 9.40 -26.13
N THR A 21 8.22 8.88 -26.89
CA THR A 21 7.98 8.47 -28.28
C THR A 21 7.61 6.99 -28.29
N LEU A 22 6.42 6.67 -28.79
CA LEU A 22 5.95 5.31 -28.94
C LEU A 22 6.59 4.60 -30.14
N ALA A 23 6.39 3.29 -30.25
CA ALA A 23 6.97 2.47 -31.32
C ALA A 23 6.47 2.84 -32.72
N ASP A 24 5.30 3.49 -32.82
CA ASP A 24 4.73 4.02 -34.06
C ASP A 24 5.27 5.40 -34.44
N GLY A 25 6.19 5.97 -33.65
CA GLY A 25 6.78 7.30 -33.85
C GLY A 25 5.95 8.45 -33.29
N SER A 26 4.77 8.20 -32.72
CA SER A 26 3.97 9.24 -32.09
C SER A 26 4.58 9.71 -30.77
N VAL A 27 4.48 11.03 -30.51
CA VAL A 27 5.00 11.64 -29.27
C VAL A 27 3.85 11.98 -28.35
N HIS A 28 3.92 11.47 -27.13
CA HIS A 28 2.92 11.68 -26.09
C HIS A 28 3.54 12.32 -24.86
N THR A 29 2.79 13.24 -24.25
CA THR A 29 3.14 13.78 -22.94
C THR A 29 2.54 12.89 -21.87
N VAL A 30 3.38 12.32 -21.02
CA VAL A 30 3.00 11.43 -19.92
C VAL A 30 3.37 12.04 -18.59
N ARG A 31 2.65 11.67 -17.54
CA ARG A 31 2.98 12.02 -16.15
C ARG A 31 3.10 10.75 -15.32
N PRO A 32 3.98 10.72 -14.30
CA PRO A 32 4.04 9.61 -13.36
C PRO A 32 2.70 9.37 -12.65
N VAL A 33 2.37 8.12 -12.41
CA VAL A 33 1.11 7.73 -11.71
C VAL A 33 1.01 8.38 -10.33
N TRP A 34 2.14 8.60 -9.68
CA TRP A 34 2.21 9.31 -8.40
C TRP A 34 1.55 10.69 -8.44
N SER A 35 1.77 11.46 -9.49
CA SER A 35 1.14 12.78 -9.67
C SER A 35 -0.39 12.69 -9.69
N TYR A 36 -0.94 11.68 -10.34
CA TYR A 36 -2.40 11.45 -10.37
C TYR A 36 -2.92 10.99 -9.02
N LEU A 37 -2.17 10.14 -8.31
CA LEU A 37 -2.57 9.70 -6.98
C LEU A 37 -2.64 10.89 -6.01
N VAL A 38 -1.61 11.72 -5.97
CA VAL A 38 -1.58 12.92 -5.12
C VAL A 38 -2.73 13.86 -5.47
N GLU A 39 -2.99 14.09 -6.75
CA GLU A 39 -4.09 14.93 -7.19
C GLU A 39 -5.47 14.35 -6.79
N SER A 40 -5.63 13.05 -6.82
CA SER A 40 -6.91 12.39 -6.47
C SER A 40 -7.24 12.45 -4.98
N VAL A 41 -6.24 12.60 -4.11
CA VAL A 41 -6.42 12.64 -2.65
C VAL A 41 -6.19 14.03 -2.04
N LYS A 42 -5.92 15.04 -2.85
CA LYS A 42 -5.59 16.40 -2.36
C LYS A 42 -6.63 17.02 -1.43
N ASP A 43 -7.90 16.68 -1.63
CA ASP A 43 -9.02 17.17 -0.85
C ASP A 43 -9.33 16.32 0.39
N CYS A 44 -8.65 15.18 0.54
CA CYS A 44 -8.78 14.28 1.70
C CYS A 44 -7.90 14.77 2.87
N THR A 45 -8.20 15.95 3.38
CA THR A 45 -7.48 16.53 4.52
C THR A 45 -7.89 15.90 5.84
N THR A 46 -7.11 16.08 6.91
CA THR A 46 -7.45 15.60 8.26
C THR A 46 -8.77 16.22 8.75
N ASP A 47 -9.03 17.50 8.42
CA ASP A 47 -10.30 18.16 8.74
C ASP A 47 -11.50 17.54 8.00
N TRP A 48 -11.30 17.19 6.73
CA TRP A 48 -12.32 16.49 5.96
C TRP A 48 -12.60 15.11 6.53
N CYS A 49 -11.55 14.35 6.85
CA CYS A 49 -11.66 13.04 7.50
C CYS A 49 -12.37 13.14 8.87
N SER A 50 -12.03 14.15 9.68
CA SER A 50 -12.67 14.41 10.98
C SER A 50 -14.17 14.65 10.87
N LYS A 51 -14.62 15.40 9.87
CA LYS A 51 -16.05 15.66 9.63
C LYS A 51 -16.83 14.37 9.35
N ILE A 52 -16.21 13.40 8.69
CA ILE A 52 -16.84 12.11 8.34
C ILE A 52 -16.74 11.12 9.50
N THR A 53 -15.56 10.95 10.06
CA THR A 53 -15.28 9.91 11.08
C THR A 53 -15.65 10.33 12.49
N LYS A 54 -15.84 11.64 12.73
CA LYS A 54 -16.04 12.24 14.06
C LYS A 54 -14.86 12.06 15.01
N LEU A 55 -13.68 11.74 14.47
CA LEU A 55 -12.43 11.68 15.21
C LEU A 55 -11.77 13.06 15.24
N ASP A 56 -10.97 13.30 16.28
CA ASP A 56 -10.16 14.51 16.38
C ASP A 56 -9.11 14.56 15.25
N PRO A 57 -8.94 15.69 14.54
CA PRO A 57 -7.99 15.81 13.44
C PRO A 57 -6.55 15.52 13.85
N GLY A 58 -6.16 15.91 15.09
CA GLY A 58 -4.83 15.66 15.62
C GLY A 58 -4.54 14.18 15.83
N LEU A 59 -5.53 13.41 16.29
CA LEU A 59 -5.40 11.96 16.40
C LEU A 59 -5.29 11.28 15.04
N ILE A 60 -5.99 11.80 14.02
CA ILE A 60 -5.87 11.28 12.65
C ILE A 60 -4.45 11.53 12.13
N GLU A 61 -3.91 12.73 12.32
CA GLU A 61 -2.57 13.08 11.89
C GLU A 61 -1.51 12.25 12.62
N GLU A 62 -1.63 12.11 13.93
CA GLU A 62 -0.72 11.28 14.75
C GLU A 62 -0.71 9.83 14.27
N ALA A 63 -1.87 9.24 14.01
CA ALA A 63 -1.98 7.88 13.49
C ALA A 63 -1.34 7.74 12.10
N CYS A 64 -1.54 8.71 11.22
CA CYS A 64 -0.92 8.73 9.88
C CYS A 64 0.59 8.83 9.97
N LEU A 65 1.11 9.71 10.83
CA LEU A 65 2.55 9.87 11.05
C LEU A 65 3.17 8.61 11.67
N ALA A 66 2.53 8.05 12.68
CA ALA A 66 2.99 6.80 13.31
C ALA A 66 3.04 5.65 12.31
N TRP A 67 2.07 5.57 11.39
CA TRP A 67 2.05 4.57 10.33
C TRP A 67 3.13 4.82 9.26
N ALA A 68 3.30 6.06 8.82
CA ALA A 68 4.18 6.41 7.72
C ALA A 68 5.65 6.55 8.13
N THR A 69 5.92 6.84 9.41
CA THR A 69 7.28 7.06 9.90
C THR A 69 8.03 5.75 9.98
N ARG A 70 9.14 5.70 9.24
CA ARG A 70 10.05 4.57 9.27
C ARG A 70 11.03 4.72 10.44
N PRO A 71 11.22 3.69 11.28
CA PRO A 71 12.23 3.73 12.32
C PRO A 71 13.64 3.92 11.74
N GLU A 72 14.48 4.65 12.44
CA GLU A 72 15.85 4.89 12.02
C GLU A 72 16.61 3.58 11.80
N GLY A 73 17.36 3.49 10.70
CA GLY A 73 18.14 2.31 10.33
C GLY A 73 17.31 1.14 9.79
N GLN A 74 15.99 1.26 9.68
CA GLN A 74 15.15 0.20 9.09
C GLN A 74 14.88 0.44 7.60
N LYS A 75 14.94 -0.65 6.84
CA LYS A 75 14.69 -0.65 5.39
C LYS A 75 13.18 -0.62 5.07
N TYR A 76 12.34 -1.10 5.97
CA TYR A 76 10.90 -1.28 5.76
C TYR A 76 10.09 -0.48 6.76
N GLY A 77 8.83 -0.23 6.43
CA GLY A 77 7.87 0.35 7.35
C GLY A 77 7.58 -0.58 8.54
N ASN A 78 6.88 -0.05 9.53
CA ASN A 78 6.81 -0.58 10.89
C ASN A 78 5.53 -1.33 11.21
N GLY A 79 4.57 -1.40 10.29
CA GLY A 79 3.27 -1.94 10.60
C GLY A 79 2.55 -2.61 9.44
N GLY A 80 1.56 -3.41 9.78
CA GLY A 80 0.62 -4.01 8.86
C GLY A 80 -0.82 -3.74 9.28
N ILE A 81 -1.73 -3.63 8.32
CA ILE A 81 -3.16 -3.54 8.56
C ILE A 81 -3.75 -4.93 8.39
N HIS A 82 -4.36 -5.46 9.44
CA HIS A 82 -5.08 -6.71 9.37
C HIS A 82 -6.53 -6.44 8.96
N LEU A 83 -6.88 -6.81 7.74
CA LEU A 83 -8.26 -6.79 7.27
C LEU A 83 -8.93 -8.11 7.62
N ASN A 84 -10.09 -8.02 8.24
CA ASN A 84 -10.94 -9.16 8.53
C ASN A 84 -12.27 -9.02 7.76
N LEU A 85 -13.28 -9.75 8.13
CA LEU A 85 -14.56 -9.89 7.45
C LEU A 85 -15.30 -8.55 7.22
N SER A 86 -15.10 -7.57 8.09
CA SER A 86 -15.83 -6.29 8.04
C SER A 86 -15.72 -5.55 6.70
N PRO A 87 -14.56 -5.41 6.07
CA PRO A 87 -14.46 -4.74 4.77
C PRO A 87 -15.27 -5.41 3.66
N ASP A 88 -15.47 -6.71 3.74
CA ASP A 88 -16.25 -7.46 2.72
C ASP A 88 -17.77 -7.20 2.83
N GLN A 89 -18.21 -6.68 3.96
CA GLN A 89 -19.63 -6.46 4.29
C GLN A 89 -20.08 -5.00 4.16
N GLU A 90 -19.18 -4.11 3.73
CA GLU A 90 -19.56 -2.70 3.48
C GLU A 90 -20.06 -2.48 2.05
N GLY A 91 -20.63 -1.27 1.85
CA GLY A 91 -21.16 -0.88 0.54
C GLY A 91 -20.12 -0.73 -0.58
N ASN A 92 -18.83 -0.61 -0.24
CA ASN A 92 -17.74 -0.43 -1.21
C ASN A 92 -16.45 -1.17 -0.84
N PRO A 93 -16.49 -2.48 -0.65
CA PRO A 93 -15.38 -3.27 -0.11
C PRO A 93 -14.12 -3.19 -0.97
N THR A 94 -14.27 -3.22 -2.29
CA THR A 94 -13.13 -3.18 -3.22
C THR A 94 -12.34 -1.89 -3.08
N GLN A 95 -12.98 -0.76 -2.91
CA GLN A 95 -12.28 0.53 -2.78
C GLN A 95 -11.62 0.67 -1.42
N THR A 96 -12.25 0.17 -0.35
CA THR A 96 -11.64 0.14 0.98
C THR A 96 -10.36 -0.69 0.98
N VAL A 97 -10.39 -1.90 0.43
CA VAL A 97 -9.19 -2.75 0.31
C VAL A 97 -8.11 -2.09 -0.56
N ARG A 98 -8.49 -1.46 -1.68
CA ARG A 98 -7.55 -0.70 -2.52
C ARG A 98 -6.89 0.45 -1.78
N ALA A 99 -7.65 1.20 -0.98
CA ALA A 99 -7.11 2.30 -0.18
C ALA A 99 -6.07 1.79 0.83
N VAL A 100 -6.36 0.70 1.52
CA VAL A 100 -5.43 0.05 2.47
C VAL A 100 -4.17 -0.46 1.76
N LEU A 101 -4.31 -1.08 0.60
CA LEU A 101 -3.16 -1.53 -0.19
C LEU A 101 -2.31 -0.35 -0.67
N ASN A 102 -2.93 0.71 -1.20
CA ASN A 102 -2.22 1.92 -1.60
C ASN A 102 -1.46 2.54 -0.42
N LEU A 103 -2.09 2.63 0.75
CA LEU A 103 -1.44 3.11 1.97
C LEU A 103 -0.20 2.27 2.31
N SER A 104 -0.32 0.96 2.25
CA SER A 104 0.80 0.04 2.55
C SER A 104 1.93 0.14 1.52
N TYR A 105 1.61 0.32 0.24
CA TYR A 105 2.62 0.50 -0.82
C TYR A 105 3.34 1.82 -0.71
N THR A 106 2.61 2.92 -0.53
CA THR A 106 3.18 4.27 -0.52
C THR A 106 4.05 4.54 0.70
N THR A 107 3.79 3.86 1.82
CA THR A 107 4.55 4.02 3.07
C THR A 107 5.65 2.97 3.26
N GLY A 108 5.80 2.02 2.32
CA GLY A 108 6.80 0.95 2.43
C GLY A 108 6.45 -0.12 3.47
N ASN A 109 5.19 -0.20 3.88
CA ASN A 109 4.67 -1.22 4.79
C ASN A 109 4.21 -2.49 4.07
N PHE A 110 4.60 -2.67 2.82
CA PHE A 110 4.26 -3.85 2.03
C PHE A 110 5.45 -4.80 1.93
N ASP A 111 5.18 -6.09 2.13
CA ASP A 111 6.16 -7.19 2.09
C ASP A 111 7.36 -7.04 3.04
N GLY A 112 7.29 -6.11 3.98
CA GLY A 112 8.24 -5.98 5.08
C GLY A 112 8.00 -7.02 6.19
N PRO A 113 8.95 -7.19 7.13
CA PRO A 113 8.84 -8.19 8.21
C PRO A 113 7.60 -8.04 9.09
N ALA A 114 7.15 -6.82 9.35
CA ALA A 114 5.95 -6.50 10.11
C ALA A 114 4.79 -5.99 9.25
N GLY A 115 5.00 -5.87 7.94
CA GLY A 115 4.07 -5.26 7.00
C GLY A 115 3.03 -6.22 6.43
N ASN A 116 2.19 -5.67 5.58
CA ASN A 116 1.23 -6.44 4.80
C ASN A 116 1.97 -7.34 3.79
N ARG A 117 1.64 -8.62 3.78
CA ARG A 117 2.24 -9.59 2.87
C ARG A 117 1.20 -10.24 1.98
N VAL A 118 1.56 -10.44 0.72
CA VAL A 118 0.86 -11.39 -0.13
C VAL A 118 1.22 -12.79 0.37
N ARG A 119 0.25 -13.49 0.92
CA ARG A 119 0.46 -14.89 1.32
C ARG A 119 0.64 -15.73 0.05
N PRO A 120 1.76 -16.45 -0.12
CA PRO A 120 1.85 -17.42 -1.19
C PRO A 120 0.68 -18.39 -1.05
N SER A 121 -0.01 -18.69 -2.14
CA SER A 121 -1.10 -19.67 -2.10
C SER A 121 -0.58 -20.95 -1.47
N THR A 122 -1.29 -21.48 -0.49
CA THR A 122 -0.91 -22.70 0.25
C THR A 122 -0.87 -23.96 -0.62
N SER A 123 -1.11 -23.82 -1.94
CA SER A 123 -1.06 -24.92 -2.92
C SER A 123 0.34 -25.53 -3.12
N SER A 124 1.39 -24.89 -2.61
CA SER A 124 2.77 -25.40 -2.73
C SER A 124 3.33 -26.03 -1.44
N ARG A 125 2.60 -25.99 -0.32
CA ARG A 125 3.01 -26.76 0.86
C ARG A 125 2.49 -28.19 0.75
N PRO A 126 3.37 -29.22 0.82
CA PRO A 126 2.92 -30.59 1.01
C PRO A 126 1.99 -30.64 2.22
N GLN A 127 0.76 -31.04 2.02
CA GLN A 127 -0.14 -31.26 3.15
C GLN A 127 0.45 -32.39 4.00
N PRO A 128 0.53 -32.24 5.34
CA PRO A 128 0.90 -33.36 6.17
C PRO A 128 -0.12 -34.49 5.94
N PRO A 129 0.33 -35.75 5.92
CA PRO A 129 -0.57 -36.88 5.68
C PRO A 129 -1.75 -36.82 6.65
N ALA A 130 -2.95 -37.01 6.13
CA ALA A 130 -4.18 -37.00 6.92
C ALA A 130 -4.00 -37.94 8.10
N ARG A 131 -4.08 -37.40 9.33
CA ARG A 131 -4.09 -38.26 10.53
C ARG A 131 -5.35 -39.11 10.45
N THR A 132 -5.17 -40.40 10.17
CA THR A 132 -6.24 -41.38 10.28
C THR A 132 -6.63 -41.43 11.76
N CYS A 133 -7.81 -40.85 12.04
CA CYS A 133 -8.41 -40.99 13.36
C CYS A 133 -8.83 -42.46 13.49
N ARG A 134 -8.00 -43.30 14.14
CA ARG A 134 -8.45 -44.63 14.56
C ARG A 134 -9.46 -44.40 15.68
N ARG A 135 -10.72 -44.68 15.38
CA ARG A 135 -11.72 -44.85 16.44
C ARG A 135 -11.39 -46.08 17.26
N PRO A 136 -11.56 -46.03 18.58
CA PRO A 136 -11.41 -47.18 19.43
C PRO A 136 -12.44 -48.28 19.14
#